data_71adc32a96bdfc054395bce820a8b0e8
#
_entry.id   71adc32a96bdfc054395bce820a8b0e8
#
_cell.length_a   1.000
_cell.length_b   1.000
_cell.length_c   1.000
_cell.angle_alpha   90.00
_cell.angle_beta   90.00
_cell.angle_gamma   90.00
#
_symmetry.space_group_name_H-M   'P 1'
#
loop_
_entity.id
_entity.type
_entity.pdbx_description
1 polymer ?
#
loop_
_entity_poly.entity_id
_entity_poly.type
_entity_poly.pdbx_seq_one_letter_code
_entity_poly.pdbx_strand_id
1 'polypeptide(L)'
;MVRLSGNSTTDNTRWTTSDKDKSIYDPCPAGWRVPDGGPDGVWAKATGKSASFTATFDSADKGFNLSGTLGSDQTIWYPEVGYIYSGTGDLRDSGTNGVYWAATPTDQYAYCMITRNDGTITPYQHSMRGFGRAVRCTK
;
A
#
# COMPACT_ATOMS: atom_id res chain seq x y z
N MET A 1 20.48 -4.39 4.55
CA MET A 1 19.77 -5.05 3.42
C MET A 1 20.47 -6.37 3.12
N VAL A 2 19.96 -7.50 3.56
CA VAL A 2 20.56 -8.80 3.27
C VAL A 2 20.18 -9.19 1.85
N ARG A 3 21.12 -9.06 0.91
CA ARG A 3 21.01 -9.72 -0.39
C ARG A 3 21.22 -11.22 -0.16
N LEU A 4 20.20 -11.99 -0.27
CA LEU A 4 20.33 -13.43 -0.47
C LEU A 4 20.76 -13.64 -1.93
N SER A 5 22.07 -13.80 -2.11
CA SER A 5 22.67 -14.13 -3.41
C SER A 5 22.26 -15.54 -3.81
N GLY A 6 21.72 -15.68 -5.02
CA GLY A 6 21.83 -16.92 -5.76
C GLY A 6 20.63 -17.82 -5.86
N ASN A 7 19.42 -17.30 -6.06
CA ASN A 7 18.40 -18.01 -6.84
C ASN A 7 17.33 -17.04 -7.31
N SER A 8 16.97 -17.12 -8.57
CA SER A 8 15.99 -16.25 -9.24
C SER A 8 14.54 -16.51 -8.83
N THR A 9 14.31 -17.25 -7.77
CA THR A 9 12.97 -17.49 -7.22
C THR A 9 12.57 -16.31 -6.34
N THR A 10 11.58 -15.58 -6.79
CA THR A 10 10.98 -14.49 -6.03
C THR A 10 10.30 -15.07 -4.78
N ASP A 11 10.75 -14.66 -3.58
CA ASP A 11 10.11 -15.06 -2.34
C ASP A 11 8.80 -14.28 -2.16
N ASN A 12 7.68 -14.97 -2.30
CA ASN A 12 6.32 -14.42 -2.18
C ASN A 12 5.74 -14.52 -0.77
N THR A 13 6.51 -15.01 0.21
CA THR A 13 6.02 -15.29 1.57
C THR A 13 6.55 -14.33 2.63
N ARG A 14 7.19 -13.22 2.22
CA ARG A 14 7.85 -12.31 3.17
C ARG A 14 6.90 -11.65 4.16
N TRP A 15 5.75 -11.18 3.69
CA TRP A 15 4.79 -10.52 4.57
C TRP A 15 3.56 -11.40 4.90
N THR A 16 3.31 -12.40 4.08
CA THR A 16 2.24 -13.37 4.32
C THR A 16 2.77 -14.78 4.13
N THR A 17 2.20 -15.73 4.87
CA THR A 17 2.43 -17.15 4.63
C THR A 17 1.65 -17.63 3.40
N SER A 18 1.85 -18.90 2.98
CA SER A 18 1.05 -19.53 1.93
C SER A 18 -0.45 -19.52 2.22
N ASP A 19 -0.81 -19.55 3.51
CA ASP A 19 -2.19 -19.52 3.99
C ASP A 19 -2.74 -18.10 4.19
N LYS A 20 -1.99 -17.08 3.71
CA LYS A 20 -2.29 -15.65 3.82
C LYS A 20 -2.25 -15.10 5.26
N ASP A 21 -1.69 -15.82 6.18
CA ASP A 21 -1.46 -15.35 7.53
C ASP A 21 -0.27 -14.38 7.59
N LYS A 22 -0.23 -13.57 8.63
CA LYS A 22 0.90 -12.68 8.91
C LYS A 22 2.18 -13.48 9.13
N SER A 23 3.23 -13.14 8.37
CA SER A 23 4.57 -13.70 8.58
C SER A 23 5.34 -12.95 9.67
N ILE A 24 6.44 -13.53 10.14
CA ILE A 24 7.36 -12.89 11.08
C ILE A 24 8.09 -11.67 10.49
N TYR A 25 8.10 -11.51 9.16
CA TYR A 25 8.73 -10.40 8.45
C TYR A 25 7.76 -9.25 8.12
N ASP A 26 6.47 -9.40 8.43
CA ASP A 26 5.51 -8.34 8.26
C ASP A 26 5.80 -7.20 9.26
N PRO A 27 5.99 -5.95 8.81
CA PRO A 27 6.46 -4.85 9.65
C PRO A 27 5.40 -4.32 10.64
N CYS A 28 4.14 -4.77 10.52
CA CYS A 28 3.07 -4.30 11.38
C CYS A 28 3.16 -4.92 12.79
N PRO A 29 2.66 -4.25 13.83
CA PRO A 29 2.66 -4.80 15.19
C PRO A 29 1.76 -6.03 15.33
N ALA A 30 1.90 -6.72 16.45
CA ALA A 30 1.08 -7.90 16.75
C ALA A 30 -0.42 -7.56 16.69
N GLY A 31 -1.21 -8.43 16.07
CA GLY A 31 -2.65 -8.22 15.83
C GLY A 31 -2.97 -7.28 14.65
N TRP A 32 -1.95 -6.73 14.00
CA TRP A 32 -2.06 -5.93 12.79
C TRP A 32 -1.19 -6.54 11.69
N ARG A 33 -1.53 -6.31 10.44
CA ARG A 33 -0.75 -6.79 9.28
C ARG A 33 -0.77 -5.80 8.12
N VAL A 34 0.13 -5.97 7.17
CA VAL A 34 0.06 -5.28 5.88
C VAL A 34 -1.20 -5.77 5.15
N PRO A 35 -2.03 -4.85 4.60
CA PRO A 35 -3.29 -5.24 3.97
C PRO A 35 -3.08 -6.04 2.68
N ASP A 36 -4.05 -6.89 2.36
CA ASP A 36 -4.10 -7.54 1.06
C ASP A 36 -4.37 -6.50 -0.05
N GLY A 37 -3.70 -6.67 -1.18
CA GLY A 37 -3.83 -5.84 -2.37
C GLY A 37 -4.46 -6.57 -3.55
N GLY A 38 -4.45 -5.90 -4.70
CA GLY A 38 -5.04 -6.42 -5.93
C GLY A 38 -6.55 -6.14 -6.04
N PRO A 39 -7.22 -6.72 -7.03
CA PRO A 39 -8.64 -6.46 -7.29
C PRO A 39 -9.56 -6.89 -6.12
N ASP A 40 -9.12 -7.85 -5.32
CA ASP A 40 -9.84 -8.31 -4.14
C ASP A 40 -9.29 -7.75 -2.82
N GLY A 41 -8.33 -6.83 -2.91
CA GLY A 41 -7.70 -6.20 -1.75
C GLY A 41 -8.61 -5.17 -1.06
N VAL A 42 -8.17 -4.74 0.13
CA VAL A 42 -8.96 -3.84 0.99
C VAL A 42 -9.28 -2.51 0.30
N TRP A 43 -8.32 -1.93 -0.42
CA TRP A 43 -8.51 -0.65 -1.10
C TRP A 43 -9.42 -0.77 -2.32
N ALA A 44 -9.31 -1.86 -3.11
CA ALA A 44 -10.21 -2.10 -4.23
C ALA A 44 -11.67 -2.30 -3.77
N LYS A 45 -11.86 -3.04 -2.68
CA LYS A 45 -13.18 -3.21 -2.06
C LYS A 45 -13.75 -1.91 -1.51
N ALA A 46 -12.91 -1.09 -0.86
CA ALA A 46 -13.34 0.19 -0.32
C ALA A 46 -13.72 1.19 -1.42
N THR A 47 -12.96 1.26 -2.52
CA THR A 47 -13.18 2.22 -3.61
C THR A 47 -14.15 1.75 -4.68
N GLY A 48 -14.33 0.44 -4.85
CA GLY A 48 -14.93 -0.12 -6.08
C GLY A 48 -16.43 -0.36 -6.06
N LYS A 49 -17.12 -0.33 -4.92
CA LYS A 49 -18.51 -0.81 -4.85
C LYS A 49 -19.45 -0.01 -3.97
N SER A 50 -19.00 1.06 -3.35
CA SER A 50 -19.81 1.78 -2.39
C SER A 50 -20.10 3.20 -2.83
N ALA A 51 -21.38 3.52 -2.94
CA ALA A 51 -21.86 4.90 -3.17
C ALA A 51 -21.52 5.88 -2.03
N SER A 52 -20.97 5.38 -0.94
CA SER A 52 -20.57 6.16 0.23
C SER A 52 -19.07 6.26 0.46
N PHE A 53 -18.25 5.74 -0.46
CA PHE A 53 -16.80 6.01 -0.41
C PHE A 53 -16.56 7.45 -0.83
N THR A 54 -15.88 8.21 -0.01
CA THR A 54 -15.41 9.54 -0.35
C THR A 54 -13.89 9.63 -0.14
N ALA A 55 -13.23 10.29 -1.08
CA ALA A 55 -11.81 10.61 -0.99
C ALA A 55 -11.67 12.11 -1.18
N THR A 56 -11.19 12.80 -0.17
CA THR A 56 -10.98 14.24 -0.22
C THR A 56 -9.50 14.54 -0.10
N PHE A 57 -8.92 15.14 -1.14
CA PHE A 57 -7.55 15.60 -1.12
C PHE A 57 -7.44 16.89 -0.29
N ASP A 58 -6.52 16.89 0.65
CA ASP A 58 -6.15 18.07 1.42
C ASP A 58 -4.82 18.64 0.87
N SER A 59 -4.91 19.80 0.21
CA SER A 59 -3.75 20.44 -0.41
C SER A 59 -2.83 21.11 0.60
N ALA A 60 -3.30 21.46 1.78
CA ALA A 60 -2.51 22.08 2.84
C ALA A 60 -1.63 21.02 3.53
N ASP A 61 -2.22 19.91 3.92
CA ASP A 61 -1.53 18.84 4.65
C ASP A 61 -0.96 17.75 3.72
N LYS A 62 -1.16 17.88 2.40
CA LYS A 62 -0.63 16.96 1.39
C LYS A 62 -0.99 15.50 1.65
N GLY A 63 -2.28 15.20 1.52
CA GLY A 63 -2.77 13.84 1.70
C GLY A 63 -4.26 13.69 1.44
N PHE A 64 -4.76 12.48 1.67
CA PHE A 64 -6.16 12.12 1.47
C PHE A 64 -6.84 11.73 2.76
N ASN A 65 -8.02 12.29 2.97
CA ASN A 65 -9.02 11.73 3.88
C ASN A 65 -9.87 10.72 3.12
N LEU A 66 -9.75 9.45 3.47
CA LEU A 66 -10.60 8.39 2.92
C LEU A 66 -11.65 8.02 3.95
N SER A 67 -12.92 8.11 3.56
CA SER A 67 -14.03 7.57 4.35
C SER A 67 -14.69 6.42 3.59
N GLY A 68 -14.95 5.35 4.29
CA GLY A 68 -15.55 4.14 3.71
C GLY A 68 -16.90 3.81 4.33
N THR A 69 -17.61 2.89 3.69
CA THR A 69 -18.98 2.47 3.98
C THR A 69 -19.19 1.61 5.19
N LEU A 70 -18.21 1.38 6.00
CA LEU A 70 -18.38 0.49 7.17
C LEU A 70 -19.09 1.18 8.36
N GLY A 71 -19.99 2.12 8.06
CA GLY A 71 -20.89 2.68 9.07
C GLY A 71 -20.23 3.53 10.14
N SER A 72 -19.03 4.00 9.91
CA SER A 72 -18.36 4.93 10.81
C SER A 72 -18.14 6.27 10.13
N ASP A 73 -18.42 7.35 10.84
CA ASP A 73 -18.06 8.72 10.46
C ASP A 73 -16.53 8.93 10.49
N GLN A 74 -15.75 7.84 10.55
CA GLN A 74 -14.31 7.90 10.67
C GLN A 74 -13.66 8.00 9.32
N THR A 75 -12.77 8.96 9.20
CA THR A 75 -11.87 9.10 8.08
C THR A 75 -10.50 8.51 8.40
N ILE A 76 -9.84 7.94 7.39
CA ILE A 76 -8.46 7.46 7.49
C ILE A 76 -7.59 8.40 6.67
N TRP A 77 -6.58 8.96 7.30
CA TRP A 77 -5.62 9.84 6.66
C TRP A 77 -4.51 9.07 5.95
N TYR A 78 -4.29 9.39 4.68
CA TYR A 78 -3.22 8.86 3.84
C TYR A 78 -2.34 10.01 3.34
N PRO A 79 -1.20 10.31 3.99
CA PRO A 79 -0.30 11.37 3.57
C PRO A 79 0.41 11.03 2.25
N GLU A 80 0.71 12.05 1.44
CA GLU A 80 1.49 11.91 0.20
C GLU A 80 2.98 11.85 0.51
N VAL A 81 3.43 10.73 1.04
CA VAL A 81 4.81 10.52 1.50
C VAL A 81 5.81 10.24 0.37
N GLY A 82 5.34 10.01 -0.86
CA GLY A 82 6.21 9.63 -1.95
C GLY A 82 6.72 8.18 -1.84
N TYR A 83 7.89 7.95 -2.41
CA TYR A 83 8.57 6.65 -2.36
C TYR A 83 10.09 6.79 -2.49
N ILE A 84 10.84 5.79 -2.05
CA ILE A 84 12.29 5.71 -2.27
C ILE A 84 12.56 4.96 -3.57
N TYR A 85 13.26 5.61 -4.49
CA TYR A 85 13.63 5.00 -5.77
C TYR A 85 14.75 3.96 -5.59
N SER A 86 14.55 2.75 -6.10
CA SER A 86 15.48 1.64 -5.89
C SER A 86 16.85 1.80 -6.55
N GLY A 87 16.94 2.61 -7.61
CA GLY A 87 18.19 2.80 -8.35
C GLY A 87 19.19 3.71 -7.64
N THR A 88 18.71 4.74 -6.94
CA THR A 88 19.56 5.76 -6.32
C THR A 88 19.34 5.93 -4.81
N GLY A 89 18.23 5.43 -4.26
CA GLY A 89 17.87 5.65 -2.87
C GLY A 89 17.23 7.01 -2.59
N ASP A 90 16.94 7.80 -3.63
CA ASP A 90 16.33 9.13 -3.48
C ASP A 90 14.85 9.04 -3.11
N LEU A 91 14.41 9.95 -2.25
CA LEU A 91 12.98 10.20 -2.03
C LEU A 91 12.41 10.95 -3.23
N ARG A 92 11.32 10.43 -3.80
CA ARG A 92 10.60 11.00 -4.93
C ARG A 92 9.13 11.21 -4.63
N ASP A 93 8.52 12.17 -5.30
CA ASP A 93 7.09 12.46 -5.31
C ASP A 93 6.47 12.73 -3.93
N SER A 94 7.28 13.10 -2.93
CA SER A 94 6.78 13.53 -1.62
C SER A 94 5.93 14.80 -1.76
N GLY A 95 4.74 14.80 -1.17
CA GLY A 95 3.75 15.87 -1.28
C GLY A 95 2.96 15.89 -2.60
N THR A 96 3.18 14.91 -3.49
CA THR A 96 2.45 14.77 -4.76
C THR A 96 1.84 13.39 -4.95
N ASN A 97 2.44 12.36 -4.36
CA ASN A 97 1.94 10.99 -4.40
C ASN A 97 2.07 10.32 -3.04
N GLY A 98 1.03 9.61 -2.63
CA GLY A 98 1.08 8.61 -1.56
C GLY A 98 1.16 7.22 -2.18
N VAL A 99 2.17 6.42 -1.80
CA VAL A 99 2.34 5.07 -2.33
C VAL A 99 2.48 4.07 -1.20
N TYR A 100 1.56 3.11 -1.16
CA TYR A 100 1.39 2.19 -0.03
C TYR A 100 1.44 0.74 -0.47
N TRP A 101 2.38 -0.02 0.08
CA TRP A 101 2.51 -1.44 -0.20
C TRP A 101 1.33 -2.25 0.33
N ALA A 102 0.93 -3.24 -0.47
CA ALA A 102 0.11 -4.37 -0.02
C ALA A 102 0.96 -5.63 0.16
N ALA A 103 0.46 -6.57 0.95
CA ALA A 103 1.15 -7.84 1.22
C ALA A 103 1.06 -8.82 0.02
N THR A 104 0.05 -8.68 -0.81
CA THR A 104 -0.22 -9.60 -1.92
C THR A 104 0.83 -9.46 -3.01
N PRO A 105 1.59 -10.53 -3.31
CA PRO A 105 2.53 -10.55 -4.41
C PRO A 105 1.83 -10.82 -5.75
N THR A 106 2.51 -10.47 -6.83
CA THR A 106 2.13 -10.86 -8.19
C THR A 106 3.42 -11.09 -9.01
N ASP A 107 3.77 -12.32 -9.27
CA ASP A 107 5.05 -12.73 -9.87
C ASP A 107 6.24 -12.07 -9.17
N GLN A 108 7.07 -11.32 -9.90
CA GLN A 108 8.20 -10.55 -9.38
C GLN A 108 7.81 -9.18 -8.79
N TYR A 109 6.54 -8.79 -8.87
CA TYR A 109 6.00 -7.52 -8.38
C TYR A 109 5.23 -7.70 -7.08
N ALA A 110 4.80 -6.59 -6.49
CA ALA A 110 3.80 -6.57 -5.45
C ALA A 110 2.74 -5.50 -5.76
N TYR A 111 1.56 -5.68 -5.21
CA TYR A 111 0.52 -4.66 -5.31
C TYR A 111 0.80 -3.47 -4.38
N CYS A 112 0.35 -2.32 -4.80
CA CYS A 112 0.35 -1.09 -4.01
C CYS A 112 -0.88 -0.23 -4.35
N MET A 113 -1.32 0.58 -3.41
CA MET A 113 -2.23 1.69 -3.66
C MET A 113 -1.42 2.95 -3.98
N ILE A 114 -1.94 3.78 -4.87
CA ILE A 114 -1.36 5.09 -5.20
C ILE A 114 -2.45 6.16 -5.06
N THR A 115 -2.14 7.22 -4.32
CA THR A 115 -2.91 8.46 -4.30
C THR A 115 -2.12 9.56 -4.98
N ARG A 116 -2.79 10.55 -5.62
CA ARG A 116 -2.14 11.65 -6.33
C ARG A 116 -2.79 12.97 -6.01
N ASN A 117 -2.01 14.03 -5.99
CA ASN A 117 -2.45 15.40 -5.68
C ASN A 117 -3.47 15.98 -6.68
N ASP A 118 -3.74 15.29 -7.79
CA ASP A 118 -4.83 15.61 -8.72
C ASP A 118 -6.20 15.06 -8.29
N GLY A 119 -6.27 14.44 -7.12
CA GLY A 119 -7.49 13.83 -6.57
C GLY A 119 -7.69 12.37 -6.99
N THR A 120 -6.79 11.79 -7.78
CA THR A 120 -6.94 10.40 -8.25
C THR A 120 -6.42 9.39 -7.24
N ILE A 121 -7.12 8.25 -7.17
CA ILE A 121 -6.69 7.08 -6.40
C ILE A 121 -6.66 5.87 -7.32
N THR A 122 -5.51 5.19 -7.34
CA THR A 122 -5.37 3.89 -7.97
C THR A 122 -5.33 2.84 -6.86
N PRO A 123 -6.43 2.12 -6.61
CA PRO A 123 -6.57 1.25 -5.43
C PRO A 123 -5.66 0.03 -5.46
N TYR A 124 -5.18 -0.36 -6.63
CA TYR A 124 -4.16 -1.38 -6.79
C TYR A 124 -3.40 -1.19 -8.11
N GLN A 125 -2.09 -1.37 -8.04
CA GLN A 125 -1.17 -1.35 -9.18
C GLN A 125 0.00 -2.29 -8.89
N HIS A 126 0.59 -2.88 -9.92
CA HIS A 126 1.82 -3.66 -9.80
C HIS A 126 3.03 -2.74 -9.68
N SER A 127 3.98 -3.09 -8.84
CA SER A 127 5.22 -2.35 -8.76
C SER A 127 6.40 -3.22 -8.34
N MET A 128 7.58 -2.84 -8.81
CA MET A 128 8.83 -3.50 -8.46
C MET A 128 9.07 -3.45 -6.95
N ARG A 129 9.40 -4.58 -6.34
CA ARG A 129 9.61 -4.72 -4.88
C ARG A 129 10.86 -4.01 -4.36
N GLY A 130 11.74 -3.57 -5.25
CA GLY A 130 12.93 -2.81 -4.88
C GLY A 130 12.68 -1.39 -4.42
N PHE A 131 11.49 -0.81 -4.69
CA PHE A 131 11.13 0.52 -4.22
C PHE A 131 10.83 0.52 -2.72
N GLY A 132 11.26 1.56 -2.02
CA GLY A 132 10.83 1.83 -0.64
C GLY A 132 9.50 2.59 -0.64
N ARG A 133 8.46 2.04 -0.04
CA ARG A 133 7.13 2.64 0.03
C ARG A 133 6.56 2.54 1.42
N ALA A 134 5.60 3.41 1.72
CA ALA A 134 4.91 3.38 2.99
C ALA A 134 4.12 2.08 3.19
N VAL A 135 3.86 1.77 4.45
CA VAL A 135 2.98 0.69 4.87
C VAL A 135 1.88 1.27 5.75
N ARG A 136 0.66 0.86 5.53
CA ARG A 136 -0.48 1.16 6.38
C ARG A 136 -1.06 -0.15 6.89
N CYS A 137 -0.90 -0.40 8.19
CA CYS A 137 -1.36 -1.64 8.80
C CYS A 137 -2.90 -1.69 8.91
N THR A 138 -3.46 -2.88 8.76
CA THR A 138 -4.86 -3.19 9.01
C THR A 138 -4.98 -4.24 10.12
N LYS A 139 -6.12 -4.27 10.78
CA LYS A 139 -6.42 -5.25 11.82
C LYS A 139 -7.06 -6.50 11.23
#